data_759f1514b4fb0e285e37cc7fe19bd00a
#
_entry.id   759f1514b4fb0e285e37cc7fe19bd00a
#
_cell.length_a   1.000
_cell.length_b   1.000
_cell.length_c   1.000
_cell.angle_alpha   90.00
_cell.angle_beta   90.00
_cell.angle_gamma   90.00
#
_symmetry.space_group_name_H-M   'P 1'
#
loop_
_entity.id
_entity.type
_entity.pdbx_description
1 polymer ?
#
loop_
_entity_poly.entity_id
_entity_poly.type
_entity_poly.pdbx_seq_one_letter_code
_entity_poly.pdbx_strand_id
1 'polypeptide(L)'
;MNIKDKMNSRFRPLQGGIFTKAQKADVGDGVAKFQAAGGEVMAWADPFYPDPSVPESVKEAMQAALTAGTPSHYTLPIGMPELRAVLAQDITRRTGLPIDPNRNVIVTPGSDSGLLYAMRPFLGEGDEVLIPDPSYPSNFLNPKLLGAVPVAVPLYEGDNYQLRLEELEKRVTPRTKMVLITHPNNPTTTVFRRENLEMLCRFIVEHDLILVSDQAFQDHIFDGIEFVHPCTLPGMWERTVTVCSISKGIGLSGFRIGYVYACAEIMDTLYGGAVNVLGAPCTLSSIGAIAAVQDRDYLQSNFVRLERRRRLAYESFHDIPGVFMRPSESGILSWLNVEKLGTADEVVARLMEDAKIMVNSGIPYGQQGRGHIRIVTACYASDMDAQQRFDRIRAALLKMSREKGLTE
;
A
#
# COMPACT_ATOMS: atom_id res chain seq x y z
N MET A 1 -7.43 36.99 16.33
CA MET A 1 -8.00 36.05 15.32
C MET A 1 -7.33 34.70 15.50
N ASN A 2 -8.08 33.63 15.74
CA ASN A 2 -7.50 32.27 15.78
C ASN A 2 -7.47 31.73 14.34
N ILE A 3 -6.30 31.53 13.77
CA ILE A 3 -6.15 31.05 12.39
C ILE A 3 -6.80 29.67 12.18
N LYS A 4 -6.89 28.86 13.24
CA LYS A 4 -7.53 27.54 13.19
C LYS A 4 -9.02 27.62 12.84
N ASP A 5 -9.69 28.72 13.21
CA ASP A 5 -11.11 28.92 12.90
C ASP A 5 -11.36 29.24 11.41
N LYS A 6 -10.30 29.61 10.69
CA LYS A 6 -10.32 29.86 9.24
C LYS A 6 -9.99 28.60 8.42
N MET A 7 -9.50 27.53 9.06
CA MET A 7 -9.20 26.29 8.35
C MET A 7 -10.47 25.51 8.04
N ASN A 8 -10.48 24.85 6.88
CA ASN A 8 -11.53 23.90 6.52
C ASN A 8 -11.68 22.85 7.64
N SER A 9 -12.92 22.62 8.08
CA SER A 9 -13.23 21.71 9.19
C SER A 9 -12.69 20.29 8.98
N ARG A 10 -12.60 19.83 7.75
CA ARG A 10 -12.04 18.51 7.39
C ARG A 10 -10.55 18.38 7.69
N PHE A 11 -9.81 19.50 7.67
CA PHE A 11 -8.36 19.53 7.94
C PHE A 11 -8.02 19.86 9.39
N ARG A 12 -8.97 20.39 10.17
CA ARG A 12 -8.74 20.70 11.60
C ARG A 12 -8.29 19.51 12.44
N PRO A 13 -8.86 18.28 12.26
CA PRO A 13 -8.43 17.11 13.00
C PRO A 13 -7.01 16.65 12.68
N LEU A 14 -6.43 17.13 11.57
CA LEU A 14 -5.09 16.77 11.10
C LEU A 14 -3.97 17.60 11.74
N GLN A 15 -4.28 18.44 12.73
CA GLN A 15 -3.28 19.24 13.44
C GLN A 15 -2.25 18.34 14.11
N GLY A 16 -0.98 18.58 13.75
CA GLY A 16 0.14 17.72 14.16
C GLY A 16 0.37 16.52 13.24
N GLY A 17 -0.30 16.47 12.08
CA GLY A 17 -0.21 15.42 11.09
C GLY A 17 -1.34 14.41 11.17
N ILE A 18 -1.57 13.73 10.08
CA ILE A 18 -2.61 12.71 9.88
C ILE A 18 -2.61 11.63 10.97
N PHE A 19 -1.47 11.42 11.61
CA PHE A 19 -1.20 10.31 12.51
C PHE A 19 -0.95 10.74 13.96
N THR A 20 -1.23 11.98 14.35
CA THR A 20 -0.97 12.46 15.73
C THR A 20 -1.74 11.74 16.82
N LYS A 21 -2.90 11.15 16.49
CA LYS A 21 -3.67 10.29 17.40
C LYS A 21 -3.59 8.81 17.05
N ALA A 22 -3.13 8.48 15.85
CA ALA A 22 -2.81 7.13 15.46
C ALA A 22 -1.29 7.01 15.63
N GLN A 23 -0.85 6.15 16.51
CA GLN A 23 0.58 5.87 16.73
C GLN A 23 1.17 5.16 15.50
N LYS A 24 1.19 5.88 14.37
CA LYS A 24 1.87 5.40 13.19
C LYS A 24 3.35 5.67 13.37
N ALA A 25 4.12 4.61 13.47
CA ALA A 25 5.55 4.62 13.75
C ALA A 25 6.40 5.36 12.70
N ASP A 26 5.81 5.75 11.58
CA ASP A 26 6.50 6.33 10.43
C ASP A 26 6.36 7.87 10.32
N VAL A 27 5.82 8.55 11.35
CA VAL A 27 5.58 10.00 11.30
C VAL A 27 5.99 10.69 12.61
N GLY A 28 6.79 11.74 12.47
CA GLY A 28 7.10 12.69 13.54
C GLY A 28 8.46 12.50 14.22
N ASP A 29 8.78 13.41 15.14
CA ASP A 29 10.06 13.48 15.86
C ASP A 29 10.41 12.23 16.68
N GLY A 30 9.40 11.42 17.02
CA GLY A 30 9.58 10.19 17.79
C GLY A 30 10.45 9.17 17.08
N VAL A 31 10.33 9.05 15.74
CA VAL A 31 11.16 8.13 14.93
C VAL A 31 12.62 8.56 14.96
N ALA A 32 12.90 9.84 14.71
CA ALA A 32 14.27 10.37 14.71
C ALA A 32 14.95 10.19 16.08
N LYS A 33 14.22 10.46 17.18
CA LYS A 33 14.70 10.25 18.53
C LYS A 33 14.98 8.79 18.83
N PHE A 34 14.12 7.89 18.38
CA PHE A 34 14.28 6.45 18.56
C PHE A 34 15.51 5.94 17.80
N GLN A 35 15.69 6.37 16.56
CA GLN A 35 16.87 6.01 15.75
C GLN A 35 18.18 6.58 16.37
N ALA A 36 18.16 7.82 16.85
CA ALA A 36 19.30 8.43 17.53
C ALA A 36 19.70 7.66 18.83
N ALA A 37 18.74 6.99 19.46
CA ALA A 37 18.96 6.11 20.61
C ALA A 37 19.34 4.66 20.23
N GLY A 38 19.70 4.40 18.96
CA GLY A 38 20.08 3.08 18.45
C GLY A 38 18.90 2.18 18.11
N GLY A 39 17.69 2.73 17.99
CA GLY A 39 16.52 2.00 17.53
C GLY A 39 16.49 1.81 16.01
N GLU A 40 15.87 0.73 15.57
CA GLU A 40 15.74 0.35 14.17
C GLU A 40 14.28 0.32 13.75
N VAL A 41 14.00 0.72 12.48
CA VAL A 41 12.63 0.88 11.98
C VAL A 41 12.31 -0.20 10.98
N MET A 42 11.32 -1.05 11.30
CA MET A 42 10.71 -2.05 10.43
C MET A 42 9.20 -1.75 10.23
N ALA A 43 8.84 -0.47 10.32
CA ALA A 43 7.49 0.05 10.20
C ALA A 43 7.22 0.66 8.81
N TRP A 44 8.25 1.18 8.14
CA TRP A 44 8.12 1.76 6.81
C TRP A 44 8.07 0.67 5.76
N ALA A 45 7.04 0.67 4.94
CA ALA A 45 6.93 -0.24 3.81
C ALA A 45 7.89 0.21 2.67
N ASP A 46 9.17 0.27 2.97
CA ASP A 46 10.27 0.66 2.10
C ASP A 46 11.23 -0.54 1.97
N PRO A 47 11.22 -1.22 0.81
CA PRO A 47 12.04 -2.40 0.61
C PRO A 47 13.52 -2.09 0.81
N PHE A 48 14.18 -2.98 1.54
CA PHE A 48 15.61 -2.95 1.85
C PHE A 48 16.10 -1.78 2.73
N TYR A 49 15.21 -0.88 3.16
CA TYR A 49 15.58 0.14 4.15
C TYR A 49 16.31 -0.49 5.37
N PRO A 50 17.40 0.10 5.89
CA PRO A 50 18.02 1.36 5.51
C PRO A 50 19.07 1.25 4.38
N ASP A 51 19.29 0.07 3.83
CA ASP A 51 20.37 -0.15 2.86
C ASP A 51 20.01 0.42 1.47
N PRO A 52 21.01 0.93 0.72
CA PRO A 52 20.77 1.42 -0.62
C PRO A 52 20.44 0.28 -1.59
N SER A 53 19.43 0.47 -2.43
CA SER A 53 18.96 -0.53 -3.39
C SER A 53 18.49 0.11 -4.70
N VAL A 54 19.42 0.72 -5.46
CA VAL A 54 19.12 1.26 -6.78
C VAL A 54 19.80 0.39 -7.84
N PRO A 55 19.04 -0.17 -8.82
CA PRO A 55 19.60 -0.97 -9.90
C PRO A 55 20.63 -0.19 -10.74
N GLU A 56 21.62 -0.88 -11.30
CA GLU A 56 22.64 -0.23 -12.12
C GLU A 56 22.06 0.41 -13.38
N SER A 57 21.13 -0.26 -14.05
CA SER A 57 20.38 0.27 -15.19
C SER A 57 19.72 1.62 -14.90
N VAL A 58 19.19 1.78 -13.68
CA VAL A 58 18.57 3.03 -13.21
C VAL A 58 19.61 4.12 -12.97
N LYS A 59 20.75 3.78 -12.34
CA LYS A 59 21.84 4.74 -12.10
C LYS A 59 22.41 5.28 -13.41
N GLU A 60 22.67 4.39 -14.36
CA GLU A 60 23.19 4.75 -15.70
C GLU A 60 22.23 5.69 -16.44
N ALA A 61 20.93 5.34 -16.47
CA ALA A 61 19.92 6.15 -17.14
C ALA A 61 19.79 7.55 -16.49
N MET A 62 19.79 7.62 -15.17
CA MET A 62 19.72 8.89 -14.46
C MET A 62 20.98 9.74 -14.63
N GLN A 63 22.16 9.13 -14.60
CA GLN A 63 23.42 9.85 -14.83
C GLN A 63 23.50 10.40 -16.25
N ALA A 64 23.08 9.65 -17.24
CA ALA A 64 23.01 10.12 -18.63
C ALA A 64 22.05 11.32 -18.76
N ALA A 65 20.90 11.26 -18.14
CA ALA A 65 19.92 12.36 -18.14
C ALA A 65 20.45 13.63 -17.45
N LEU A 66 21.15 13.48 -16.34
CA LEU A 66 21.79 14.60 -15.63
C LEU A 66 22.88 15.25 -16.51
N THR A 67 23.70 14.44 -17.16
CA THR A 67 24.77 14.92 -18.09
C THR A 67 24.17 15.67 -19.28
N ALA A 68 23.04 15.21 -19.81
CA ALA A 68 22.35 15.86 -20.92
C ALA A 68 21.52 17.11 -20.48
N GLY A 69 21.37 17.37 -19.18
CA GLY A 69 20.58 18.48 -18.66
C GLY A 69 19.05 18.30 -18.76
N THR A 70 18.57 17.14 -19.18
CA THR A 70 17.13 16.86 -19.35
C THR A 70 16.27 17.18 -18.12
N PRO A 71 16.70 16.91 -16.86
CA PRO A 71 15.90 17.18 -15.67
C PRO A 71 15.70 18.65 -15.33
N SER A 72 16.32 19.58 -16.07
CA SER A 72 16.09 21.02 -15.89
C SER A 72 14.76 21.51 -16.46
N HIS A 73 14.04 20.64 -17.19
CA HIS A 73 12.76 20.97 -17.82
C HIS A 73 11.62 20.12 -17.30
N TYR A 74 10.41 20.68 -17.35
CA TYR A 74 9.19 19.96 -17.03
C TYR A 74 8.92 18.85 -18.06
N THR A 75 8.36 17.74 -17.59
CA THR A 75 7.60 16.81 -18.44
C THR A 75 6.12 17.21 -18.50
N LEU A 76 5.29 16.41 -19.19
CA LEU A 76 3.84 16.66 -19.26
C LEU A 76 3.18 16.41 -17.89
N PRO A 77 2.13 17.17 -17.53
CA PRO A 77 1.39 16.97 -16.26
C PRO A 77 0.81 15.58 -16.08
N ILE A 78 0.48 14.88 -17.18
CA ILE A 78 0.02 13.49 -17.16
C ILE A 78 1.16 12.46 -17.13
N GLY A 79 2.40 12.91 -17.11
CA GLY A 79 3.61 12.11 -17.13
C GLY A 79 4.33 12.09 -18.48
N MET A 80 5.61 11.76 -18.43
CA MET A 80 6.48 11.61 -19.59
C MET A 80 5.91 10.60 -20.59
N PRO A 81 5.81 10.91 -21.90
CA PRO A 81 5.24 10.00 -22.89
C PRO A 81 5.92 8.63 -22.93
N GLU A 82 7.25 8.58 -22.81
CA GLU A 82 8.03 7.35 -22.81
C GLU A 82 7.71 6.48 -21.58
N LEU A 83 7.55 7.08 -20.40
CA LEU A 83 7.15 6.35 -19.19
C LEU A 83 5.73 5.81 -19.34
N ARG A 84 4.79 6.61 -19.83
CA ARG A 84 3.41 6.14 -20.06
C ARG A 84 3.37 5.00 -21.07
N ALA A 85 4.19 5.04 -22.11
CA ALA A 85 4.29 3.96 -23.09
C ALA A 85 4.79 2.64 -22.45
N VAL A 86 5.85 2.70 -21.66
CA VAL A 86 6.39 1.52 -20.94
C VAL A 86 5.37 0.96 -19.94
N LEU A 87 4.70 1.83 -19.19
CA LEU A 87 3.64 1.42 -18.25
C LEU A 87 2.44 0.79 -18.99
N ALA A 88 2.01 1.38 -20.11
CA ALA A 88 0.90 0.83 -20.90
C ALA A 88 1.22 -0.58 -21.43
N GLN A 89 2.45 -0.80 -21.90
CA GLN A 89 2.92 -2.12 -22.31
C GLN A 89 2.91 -3.12 -21.15
N ASP A 90 3.39 -2.73 -19.96
CA ASP A 90 3.38 -3.59 -18.78
C ASP A 90 1.95 -3.91 -18.31
N ILE A 91 1.05 -2.92 -18.28
CA ILE A 91 -0.36 -3.12 -17.95
C ILE A 91 -1.02 -4.08 -18.96
N THR A 92 -0.83 -3.85 -20.28
CA THR A 92 -1.37 -4.74 -21.31
C THR A 92 -0.88 -6.17 -21.13
N ARG A 93 0.41 -6.35 -20.84
CA ARG A 93 0.99 -7.69 -20.59
C ARG A 93 0.35 -8.39 -19.37
N ARG A 94 0.04 -7.64 -18.31
CA ARG A 94 -0.54 -8.17 -17.06
C ARG A 94 -2.03 -8.45 -17.19
N THR A 95 -2.77 -7.58 -17.87
CA THR A 95 -4.23 -7.58 -17.89
C THR A 95 -4.83 -8.19 -19.15
N GLY A 96 -4.07 -8.22 -20.26
CA GLY A 96 -4.59 -8.55 -21.58
C GLY A 96 -5.44 -7.45 -22.22
N LEU A 97 -5.67 -6.33 -21.50
CA LEU A 97 -6.45 -5.19 -22.04
C LEU A 97 -5.58 -4.35 -22.98
N PRO A 98 -6.14 -3.83 -24.08
CA PRO A 98 -5.44 -2.90 -24.97
C PRO A 98 -5.35 -1.52 -24.32
N ILE A 99 -4.19 -1.19 -23.75
CA ILE A 99 -3.95 0.08 -23.05
C ILE A 99 -3.28 1.08 -23.97
N ASP A 100 -3.96 2.19 -24.26
CA ASP A 100 -3.40 3.33 -24.96
C ASP A 100 -2.68 4.26 -23.97
N PRO A 101 -1.34 4.47 -24.10
CA PRO A 101 -0.60 5.34 -23.21
C PRO A 101 -1.09 6.80 -23.19
N ASN A 102 -1.78 7.24 -24.25
CA ASN A 102 -2.28 8.60 -24.36
C ASN A 102 -3.73 8.79 -23.84
N ARG A 103 -4.45 7.69 -23.61
CA ARG A 103 -5.86 7.73 -23.22
C ARG A 103 -6.17 7.00 -21.91
N ASN A 104 -5.28 6.10 -21.46
CA ASN A 104 -5.60 5.23 -20.34
C ASN A 104 -4.64 5.33 -19.15
N VAL A 105 -3.52 6.08 -19.26
CA VAL A 105 -2.49 6.09 -18.21
C VAL A 105 -2.10 7.52 -17.81
N ILE A 106 -2.04 7.78 -16.49
CA ILE A 106 -1.50 9.01 -15.92
C ILE A 106 -0.47 8.66 -14.84
N VAL A 107 0.67 9.36 -14.84
CA VAL A 107 1.71 9.22 -13.81
C VAL A 107 1.41 10.17 -12.64
N THR A 108 1.58 9.67 -11.42
CA THR A 108 1.30 10.41 -10.20
C THR A 108 2.52 10.47 -9.27
N PRO A 109 2.61 11.48 -8.36
CA PRO A 109 3.67 11.57 -7.35
C PRO A 109 3.53 10.48 -6.27
N GLY A 110 3.69 9.21 -6.66
CA GLY A 110 3.38 8.03 -5.85
C GLY A 110 1.91 7.64 -5.86
N SER A 111 1.61 6.42 -5.40
CA SER A 111 0.24 5.89 -5.38
C SER A 111 -0.69 6.59 -4.38
N ASP A 112 -0.17 7.13 -3.27
CA ASP A 112 -1.02 7.87 -2.30
C ASP A 112 -1.70 9.09 -2.95
N SER A 113 -0.94 9.89 -3.71
CA SER A 113 -1.50 10.99 -4.49
C SER A 113 -2.44 10.48 -5.58
N GLY A 114 -2.10 9.35 -6.19
CA GLY A 114 -2.94 8.66 -7.18
C GLY A 114 -4.29 8.23 -6.60
N LEU A 115 -4.30 7.66 -5.39
CA LEU A 115 -5.53 7.24 -4.69
C LEU A 115 -6.46 8.43 -4.41
N LEU A 116 -5.94 9.51 -3.84
CA LEU A 116 -6.73 10.70 -3.58
C LEU A 116 -7.27 11.29 -4.90
N TYR A 117 -6.44 11.31 -5.93
CA TYR A 117 -6.81 11.86 -7.24
C TYR A 117 -7.86 10.99 -7.96
N ALA A 118 -7.73 9.67 -7.91
CA ALA A 118 -8.65 8.72 -8.51
C ALA A 118 -10.09 8.83 -7.96
N MET A 119 -10.23 9.16 -6.68
CA MET A 119 -11.53 9.29 -6.02
C MET A 119 -12.21 10.64 -6.26
N ARG A 120 -11.41 11.69 -6.51
CA ARG A 120 -11.88 13.07 -6.53
C ARG A 120 -13.01 13.38 -7.51
N PRO A 121 -13.05 12.85 -8.74
CA PRO A 121 -14.15 13.11 -9.68
C PRO A 121 -15.50 12.51 -9.25
N PHE A 122 -15.49 11.51 -8.38
CA PHE A 122 -16.67 10.71 -8.04
C PHE A 122 -17.29 11.06 -6.70
N LEU A 123 -16.50 11.61 -5.76
CA LEU A 123 -16.93 11.79 -4.37
C LEU A 123 -17.22 13.25 -4.03
N GLY A 124 -18.37 13.45 -3.41
CA GLY A 124 -18.83 14.70 -2.82
C GLY A 124 -19.22 14.57 -1.35
N GLU A 125 -19.85 15.61 -0.83
CA GLU A 125 -20.28 15.68 0.57
C GLU A 125 -21.34 14.62 0.90
N GLY A 126 -21.04 13.76 1.86
CA GLY A 126 -21.96 12.73 2.35
C GLY A 126 -22.03 11.45 1.51
N ASP A 127 -21.33 11.38 0.37
CA ASP A 127 -21.20 10.12 -0.38
C ASP A 127 -20.47 9.07 0.47
N GLU A 128 -20.82 7.80 0.32
CA GLU A 128 -20.24 6.71 1.08
C GLU A 128 -19.29 5.86 0.24
N VAL A 129 -18.18 5.43 0.87
CA VAL A 129 -17.18 4.54 0.27
C VAL A 129 -17.07 3.30 1.12
N LEU A 130 -17.36 2.12 0.56
CA LEU A 130 -17.15 0.83 1.23
C LEU A 130 -15.66 0.47 1.17
N ILE A 131 -15.07 0.16 2.32
CA ILE A 131 -13.63 -0.10 2.46
C ILE A 131 -13.43 -1.34 3.32
N PRO A 132 -12.73 -2.39 2.83
CA PRO A 132 -12.36 -3.53 3.67
C PRO A 132 -11.61 -3.09 4.94
N ASP A 133 -11.90 -3.73 6.05
CA ASP A 133 -11.30 -3.50 7.35
C ASP A 133 -10.72 -4.84 7.88
N PRO A 134 -9.39 -4.99 8.03
CA PRO A 134 -8.38 -3.94 8.02
C PRO A 134 -7.97 -3.51 6.60
N SER A 135 -7.54 -2.25 6.47
CA SER A 135 -7.07 -1.65 5.23
C SER A 135 -5.97 -0.63 5.48
N TYR A 136 -5.33 -0.18 4.40
CA TYR A 136 -4.35 0.90 4.47
C TYR A 136 -4.97 2.17 5.07
N PRO A 137 -4.36 2.82 6.08
CA PRO A 137 -4.98 3.94 6.80
C PRO A 137 -5.44 5.10 5.92
N SER A 138 -4.71 5.39 4.83
CA SER A 138 -5.09 6.46 3.89
C SER A 138 -6.41 6.15 3.17
N ASN A 139 -6.81 4.88 3.05
CA ASN A 139 -8.10 4.50 2.46
C ASN A 139 -9.28 5.02 3.28
N PHE A 140 -9.16 5.07 4.60
CA PHE A 140 -10.18 5.65 5.47
C PHE A 140 -10.10 7.18 5.57
N LEU A 141 -8.90 7.75 5.32
CA LEU A 141 -8.70 9.18 5.46
C LEU A 141 -9.06 9.95 4.18
N ASN A 142 -8.63 9.46 3.02
CA ASN A 142 -8.81 10.16 1.75
C ASN A 142 -10.28 10.50 1.43
N PRO A 143 -11.26 9.60 1.60
CA PRO A 143 -12.68 9.96 1.44
C PRO A 143 -13.10 11.12 2.34
N LYS A 144 -12.66 11.13 3.61
CA LYS A 144 -12.98 12.21 4.56
C LYS A 144 -12.47 13.57 4.09
N LEU A 145 -11.27 13.61 3.47
CA LEU A 145 -10.72 14.84 2.90
C LEU A 145 -11.57 15.38 1.74
N LEU A 146 -12.25 14.47 1.03
CA LEU A 146 -13.16 14.81 -0.06
C LEU A 146 -14.60 15.12 0.41
N GLY A 147 -14.90 14.92 1.70
CA GLY A 147 -16.23 15.12 2.29
C GLY A 147 -17.08 13.85 2.31
N ALA A 148 -16.55 12.74 1.82
CA ALA A 148 -17.24 11.47 1.83
C ALA A 148 -17.07 10.71 3.16
N VAL A 149 -17.88 9.70 3.37
CA VAL A 149 -17.93 8.88 4.58
C VAL A 149 -17.34 7.51 4.28
N PRO A 150 -16.20 7.14 4.88
CA PRO A 150 -15.69 5.79 4.77
C PRO A 150 -16.54 4.84 5.61
N VAL A 151 -17.01 3.76 5.01
CA VAL A 151 -17.81 2.69 5.63
C VAL A 151 -16.98 1.42 5.67
N ALA A 152 -16.60 0.98 6.87
CA ALA A 152 -15.76 -0.20 7.06
C ALA A 152 -16.53 -1.50 6.79
N VAL A 153 -15.96 -2.38 5.96
CA VAL A 153 -16.48 -3.72 5.65
C VAL A 153 -15.53 -4.75 6.28
N PRO A 154 -15.92 -5.44 7.36
CA PRO A 154 -15.00 -6.30 8.09
C PRO A 154 -14.53 -7.49 7.27
N LEU A 155 -13.23 -7.75 7.34
CA LEU A 155 -12.57 -8.97 6.90
C LEU A 155 -12.17 -9.78 8.13
N TYR A 156 -12.36 -11.08 8.09
CA TYR A 156 -12.14 -11.94 9.25
C TYR A 156 -10.90 -12.83 9.08
N GLU A 157 -10.11 -12.94 10.14
CA GLU A 157 -8.90 -13.77 10.15
C GLU A 157 -9.22 -15.25 9.86
N GLY A 158 -10.36 -15.76 10.37
CA GLY A 158 -10.83 -17.12 10.13
C GLY A 158 -11.02 -17.47 8.65
N ASP A 159 -11.36 -16.48 7.81
CA ASP A 159 -11.57 -16.63 6.37
C ASP A 159 -10.35 -16.18 5.54
N ASN A 160 -9.19 -16.08 6.16
CA ASN A 160 -8.02 -15.51 5.52
C ASN A 160 -8.28 -14.11 4.93
N TYR A 161 -9.07 -13.31 5.64
CA TYR A 161 -9.43 -11.94 5.26
C TYR A 161 -10.05 -11.81 3.85
N GLN A 162 -10.78 -12.83 3.37
CA GLN A 162 -11.52 -12.74 2.12
C GLN A 162 -12.80 -11.90 2.28
N LEU A 163 -13.26 -11.31 1.16
CA LEU A 163 -14.49 -10.52 1.12
C LEU A 163 -15.73 -11.43 1.28
N ARG A 164 -16.75 -10.92 1.96
CA ARG A 164 -18.06 -11.57 2.12
C ARG A 164 -19.17 -10.69 1.56
N LEU A 165 -20.05 -11.27 0.75
CA LEU A 165 -21.18 -10.54 0.17
C LEU A 165 -22.11 -9.96 1.24
N GLU A 166 -22.45 -10.76 2.24
CA GLU A 166 -23.33 -10.34 3.32
C GLU A 166 -22.83 -9.11 4.10
N GLU A 167 -21.50 -8.92 4.16
CA GLU A 167 -20.94 -7.76 4.84
C GLU A 167 -20.98 -6.50 3.95
N LEU A 168 -20.95 -6.66 2.64
CA LEU A 168 -21.18 -5.58 1.68
C LEU A 168 -22.65 -5.16 1.65
N GLU A 169 -23.56 -6.14 1.52
CA GLU A 169 -25.01 -5.93 1.47
C GLU A 169 -25.58 -5.24 2.73
N LYS A 170 -25.05 -5.56 3.89
CA LYS A 170 -25.44 -4.89 5.16
C LYS A 170 -25.07 -3.41 5.20
N ARG A 171 -24.15 -2.95 4.36
CA ARG A 171 -23.54 -1.61 4.46
C ARG A 171 -23.79 -0.72 3.26
N VAL A 172 -24.23 -1.27 2.14
CA VAL A 172 -24.59 -0.47 0.97
C VAL A 172 -25.84 0.33 1.26
N THR A 173 -25.84 1.60 0.86
CA THR A 173 -26.99 2.51 0.98
C THR A 173 -27.15 3.32 -0.31
N PRO A 174 -28.24 4.07 -0.49
CA PRO A 174 -28.38 4.97 -1.66
C PRO A 174 -27.30 6.06 -1.75
N ARG A 175 -26.51 6.30 -0.70
CA ARG A 175 -25.38 7.23 -0.71
C ARG A 175 -24.07 6.55 -1.10
N THR A 176 -24.02 5.24 -1.15
CA THR A 176 -22.81 4.52 -1.55
C THR A 176 -22.50 4.80 -3.02
N LYS A 177 -21.28 5.27 -3.28
CA LYS A 177 -20.80 5.62 -4.63
C LYS A 177 -19.65 4.73 -5.08
N MET A 178 -18.90 4.19 -4.12
CA MET A 178 -17.62 3.59 -4.41
C MET A 178 -17.31 2.42 -3.49
N VAL A 179 -16.60 1.44 -4.03
CA VAL A 179 -15.83 0.47 -3.26
C VAL A 179 -14.34 0.78 -3.47
N LEU A 180 -13.56 0.84 -2.40
CA LEU A 180 -12.11 1.02 -2.44
C LEU A 180 -11.44 -0.19 -1.82
N ILE A 181 -10.70 -0.96 -2.61
CA ILE A 181 -9.93 -2.11 -2.13
C ILE A 181 -8.43 -1.89 -2.32
N THR A 182 -7.61 -2.42 -1.42
CA THR A 182 -6.19 -2.66 -1.65
C THR A 182 -6.01 -4.14 -1.98
N HIS A 183 -5.52 -4.45 -3.17
CA HIS A 183 -5.39 -5.81 -3.67
C HIS A 183 -4.05 -6.01 -4.39
N PRO A 184 -3.12 -6.78 -3.80
CA PRO A 184 -3.19 -7.50 -2.51
C PRO A 184 -3.39 -6.57 -1.32
N ASN A 185 -4.05 -7.08 -0.27
CA ASN A 185 -4.43 -6.27 0.88
C ASN A 185 -3.22 -5.84 1.74
N ASN A 186 -3.21 -4.61 2.18
CA ASN A 186 -2.35 -4.07 3.22
C ASN A 186 -3.24 -3.71 4.42
N PRO A 187 -3.08 -4.35 5.58
CA PRO A 187 -1.86 -4.99 6.08
C PRO A 187 -1.83 -6.52 5.99
N THR A 188 -2.93 -7.19 5.66
CA THR A 188 -3.09 -8.66 5.82
C THR A 188 -2.29 -9.49 4.84
N THR A 189 -1.76 -8.87 3.78
CA THR A 189 -1.07 -9.49 2.62
C THR A 189 -1.94 -10.41 1.75
N THR A 190 -3.22 -10.50 2.07
CA THR A 190 -4.18 -11.37 1.39
C THR A 190 -4.33 -11.00 -0.07
N VAL A 191 -4.26 -12.00 -0.93
CA VAL A 191 -4.69 -11.92 -2.33
C VAL A 191 -6.15 -12.36 -2.37
N PHE A 192 -7.07 -11.46 -2.74
CA PHE A 192 -8.47 -11.85 -2.89
C PHE A 192 -8.61 -12.88 -4.02
N ARG A 193 -9.30 -13.96 -3.74
CA ARG A 193 -9.47 -15.07 -4.69
C ARG A 193 -10.41 -14.67 -5.83
N ARG A 194 -10.29 -15.34 -6.96
CA ARG A 194 -11.11 -15.08 -8.16
C ARG A 194 -12.60 -15.04 -7.83
N GLU A 195 -13.12 -16.02 -7.12
CA GLU A 195 -14.52 -16.10 -6.73
C GLU A 195 -14.99 -14.94 -5.88
N ASN A 196 -14.13 -14.43 -4.97
CA ASN A 196 -14.43 -13.27 -4.14
C ASN A 196 -14.42 -11.97 -4.96
N LEU A 197 -13.50 -11.84 -5.92
CA LEU A 197 -13.47 -10.69 -6.83
C LEU A 197 -14.65 -10.72 -7.81
N GLU A 198 -15.02 -11.87 -8.34
CA GLU A 198 -16.21 -12.01 -9.21
C GLU A 198 -17.50 -11.69 -8.43
N MET A 199 -17.60 -12.11 -7.18
CA MET A 199 -18.71 -11.75 -6.29
C MET A 199 -18.74 -10.23 -6.06
N LEU A 200 -17.59 -9.62 -5.71
CA LEU A 200 -17.48 -8.17 -5.54
C LEU A 200 -17.86 -7.41 -6.82
N CYS A 201 -17.39 -7.86 -7.98
CA CYS A 201 -17.69 -7.20 -9.25
C CYS A 201 -19.18 -7.28 -9.61
N ARG A 202 -19.84 -8.42 -9.37
CA ARG A 202 -21.31 -8.51 -9.52
C ARG A 202 -22.04 -7.52 -8.61
N PHE A 203 -21.65 -7.47 -7.34
CA PHE A 203 -22.20 -6.49 -6.37
C PHE A 203 -22.01 -5.04 -6.86
N ILE A 204 -20.80 -4.70 -7.35
CA ILE A 204 -20.50 -3.35 -7.85
C ILE A 204 -21.36 -2.99 -9.09
N VAL A 205 -21.55 -3.94 -10.00
CA VAL A 205 -22.38 -3.73 -11.20
C VAL A 205 -23.85 -3.60 -10.81
N GLU A 206 -24.35 -4.45 -9.92
CA GLU A 206 -25.75 -4.45 -9.46
C GLU A 206 -26.13 -3.15 -8.75
N HIS A 207 -25.24 -2.59 -7.94
CA HIS A 207 -25.47 -1.34 -7.21
C HIS A 207 -24.97 -0.09 -7.95
N ASP A 208 -24.51 -0.22 -9.20
CA ASP A 208 -23.98 0.86 -10.05
C ASP A 208 -22.88 1.70 -9.36
N LEU A 209 -21.91 1.01 -8.77
CA LEU A 209 -20.79 1.62 -8.03
C LEU A 209 -19.54 1.75 -8.89
N ILE A 210 -18.61 2.59 -8.43
CA ILE A 210 -17.24 2.70 -8.94
C ILE A 210 -16.32 1.85 -8.07
N LEU A 211 -15.35 1.19 -8.69
CA LEU A 211 -14.25 0.52 -7.99
C LEU A 211 -12.97 1.34 -8.09
N VAL A 212 -12.35 1.66 -6.96
CA VAL A 212 -10.94 2.04 -6.91
C VAL A 212 -10.15 0.85 -6.38
N SER A 213 -9.20 0.37 -7.19
CA SER A 213 -8.35 -0.77 -6.86
C SER A 213 -6.91 -0.29 -6.67
N ASP A 214 -6.46 -0.26 -5.40
CA ASP A 214 -5.07 -0.01 -5.06
C ASP A 214 -4.26 -1.31 -5.24
N GLN A 215 -3.38 -1.33 -6.24
CA GLN A 215 -2.54 -2.48 -6.58
C GLN A 215 -1.05 -2.22 -6.30
N ALA A 216 -0.74 -1.46 -5.24
CA ALA A 216 0.63 -1.11 -4.90
C ALA A 216 1.53 -2.33 -4.59
N PHE A 217 0.97 -3.49 -4.29
CA PHE A 217 1.68 -4.73 -3.97
C PHE A 217 1.54 -5.84 -5.03
N GLN A 218 1.05 -5.53 -6.23
CA GLN A 218 0.76 -6.52 -7.29
C GLN A 218 1.99 -7.29 -7.81
N ASP A 219 3.21 -6.78 -7.57
CA ASP A 219 4.43 -7.34 -8.19
C ASP A 219 4.95 -8.60 -7.49
N HIS A 220 4.55 -8.85 -6.25
CA HIS A 220 5.02 -9.97 -5.47
C HIS A 220 3.85 -10.81 -4.96
N ILE A 221 3.45 -11.78 -5.74
CA ILE A 221 2.44 -12.78 -5.38
C ILE A 221 3.16 -14.12 -5.23
N PHE A 222 3.03 -14.74 -4.07
CA PHE A 222 3.77 -15.93 -3.72
C PHE A 222 2.93 -17.22 -3.91
N ASP A 223 3.59 -18.37 -3.82
CA ASP A 223 2.99 -19.72 -3.82
C ASP A 223 2.12 -20.04 -5.05
N GLY A 224 2.34 -19.35 -6.19
CA GLY A 224 1.55 -19.55 -7.40
C GLY A 224 0.08 -19.14 -7.28
N ILE A 225 -0.26 -18.30 -6.29
CA ILE A 225 -1.62 -17.76 -6.15
C ILE A 225 -1.96 -16.93 -7.38
N GLU A 226 -3.13 -17.18 -7.96
CA GLU A 226 -3.61 -16.41 -9.09
C GLU A 226 -3.90 -14.96 -8.68
N PHE A 227 -3.31 -13.99 -9.39
CA PHE A 227 -3.63 -12.58 -9.22
C PHE A 227 -4.58 -12.12 -10.33
N VAL A 228 -5.81 -11.81 -9.94
CA VAL A 228 -6.84 -11.33 -10.86
C VAL A 228 -6.93 -9.80 -10.77
N HIS A 229 -6.78 -9.13 -11.90
CA HIS A 229 -7.02 -7.68 -11.98
C HIS A 229 -8.53 -7.41 -12.07
N PRO A 230 -9.18 -6.75 -11.10
CA PRO A 230 -10.63 -6.55 -11.11
C PRO A 230 -11.15 -5.87 -12.37
N CYS A 231 -10.38 -4.95 -12.97
CA CYS A 231 -10.75 -4.26 -14.21
C CYS A 231 -10.91 -5.20 -15.43
N THR A 232 -10.43 -6.45 -15.35
CA THR A 232 -10.56 -7.45 -16.45
C THR A 232 -11.84 -8.28 -16.34
N LEU A 233 -12.54 -8.19 -15.21
CA LEU A 233 -13.78 -8.93 -15.01
C LEU A 233 -14.95 -8.29 -15.75
N PRO A 234 -15.99 -9.05 -16.10
CA PRO A 234 -17.12 -8.54 -16.90
C PRO A 234 -17.78 -7.29 -16.30
N GLY A 235 -17.94 -6.25 -17.10
CA GLY A 235 -18.57 -4.98 -16.71
C GLY A 235 -17.71 -4.07 -15.82
N MET A 236 -16.43 -4.39 -15.63
CA MET A 236 -15.59 -3.66 -14.68
C MET A 236 -14.64 -2.65 -15.33
N TRP A 237 -14.30 -2.79 -16.62
CA TRP A 237 -13.39 -1.84 -17.27
C TRP A 237 -13.92 -0.40 -17.25
N GLU A 238 -15.21 -0.22 -17.47
CA GLU A 238 -15.90 1.07 -17.56
C GLU A 238 -16.10 1.75 -16.20
N ARG A 239 -15.85 1.03 -15.09
CA ARG A 239 -16.12 1.50 -13.74
C ARG A 239 -14.97 1.28 -12.73
N THR A 240 -13.80 0.87 -13.21
CA THR A 240 -12.63 0.64 -12.36
C THR A 240 -11.55 1.66 -12.60
N VAL A 241 -11.07 2.29 -11.52
CA VAL A 241 -9.84 3.08 -11.50
C VAL A 241 -8.78 2.30 -10.75
N THR A 242 -7.73 1.90 -11.45
CA THR A 242 -6.63 1.14 -10.84
C THR A 242 -5.45 2.06 -10.53
N VAL A 243 -4.94 1.97 -9.32
CA VAL A 243 -3.81 2.76 -8.82
C VAL A 243 -2.63 1.84 -8.50
N CYS A 244 -1.48 2.14 -9.06
CA CYS A 244 -0.27 1.32 -8.93
C CYS A 244 0.92 2.15 -8.46
N SER A 245 1.99 1.45 -8.05
CA SER A 245 3.21 2.07 -7.52
C SER A 245 4.45 1.30 -7.98
N ILE A 246 5.54 2.01 -8.26
CA ILE A 246 6.86 1.39 -8.41
C ILE A 246 7.62 1.29 -7.08
N SER A 247 7.04 1.84 -6.00
CA SER A 247 7.72 1.93 -4.69
C SER A 247 7.99 0.57 -4.06
N LYS A 248 7.06 -0.38 -4.21
CA LYS A 248 7.09 -1.64 -3.46
C LYS A 248 7.68 -2.78 -4.29
N GLY A 249 7.16 -2.98 -5.49
CA GLY A 249 7.60 -4.03 -6.38
C GLY A 249 9.03 -3.86 -6.87
N ILE A 250 9.37 -2.63 -7.26
CA ILE A 250 10.69 -2.29 -7.79
C ILE A 250 11.66 -1.87 -6.67
N GLY A 251 11.16 -1.39 -5.52
CA GLY A 251 12.00 -0.92 -4.42
C GLY A 251 12.51 0.51 -4.60
N LEU A 252 11.79 1.34 -5.34
CA LEU A 252 12.15 2.73 -5.62
C LEU A 252 11.20 3.71 -4.91
N SER A 253 10.99 3.52 -3.61
CA SER A 253 10.06 4.33 -2.80
C SER A 253 10.38 5.83 -2.84
N GLY A 254 11.66 6.18 -2.83
CA GLY A 254 12.13 7.58 -2.87
C GLY A 254 11.90 8.28 -4.21
N PHE A 255 11.65 7.57 -5.28
CA PHE A 255 11.40 8.17 -6.62
C PHE A 255 10.05 8.85 -6.69
N ARG A 256 9.12 8.49 -5.81
CA ARG A 256 7.75 9.06 -5.80
C ARG A 256 7.05 8.94 -7.16
N ILE A 257 7.09 7.76 -7.77
CA ILE A 257 6.36 7.44 -8.99
C ILE A 257 5.28 6.40 -8.68
N GLY A 258 4.05 6.77 -8.98
CA GLY A 258 2.89 5.91 -9.11
C GLY A 258 2.20 6.16 -10.44
N TYR A 259 1.18 5.41 -10.73
CA TYR A 259 0.36 5.62 -11.92
C TYR A 259 -1.07 5.15 -11.70
N VAL A 260 -1.97 5.76 -12.45
CA VAL A 260 -3.39 5.43 -12.47
C VAL A 260 -3.76 5.04 -13.89
N TYR A 261 -4.58 4.01 -14.03
CA TYR A 261 -5.15 3.65 -15.32
C TYR A 261 -6.63 3.28 -15.21
N ALA A 262 -7.39 3.62 -16.26
CA ALA A 262 -8.82 3.35 -16.38
C ALA A 262 -9.27 3.45 -17.85
N CYS A 263 -10.55 3.26 -18.11
CA CYS A 263 -11.14 3.53 -19.42
C CYS A 263 -11.00 5.02 -19.81
N ALA A 264 -11.13 5.31 -21.09
CA ALA A 264 -10.89 6.65 -21.62
C ALA A 264 -11.85 7.69 -21.03
N GLU A 265 -13.10 7.34 -20.79
CA GLU A 265 -14.13 8.22 -20.26
C GLU A 265 -13.78 8.74 -18.86
N ILE A 266 -13.25 7.87 -18.00
CA ILE A 266 -12.75 8.25 -16.67
C ILE A 266 -11.48 9.09 -16.81
N MET A 267 -10.56 8.65 -17.67
CA MET A 267 -9.26 9.30 -17.82
C MET A 267 -9.36 10.70 -18.43
N ASP A 268 -10.29 10.96 -19.32
CA ASP A 268 -10.52 12.30 -19.90
C ASP A 268 -10.79 13.34 -18.79
N THR A 269 -11.56 12.97 -17.76
CA THR A 269 -11.80 13.82 -16.58
C THR A 269 -10.54 13.99 -15.74
N LEU A 270 -9.79 12.92 -15.51
CA LEU A 270 -8.53 12.97 -14.75
C LEU A 270 -7.47 13.80 -15.49
N TYR A 271 -7.34 13.65 -16.80
CA TYR A 271 -6.41 14.45 -17.61
C TYR A 271 -6.71 15.94 -17.51
N GLY A 272 -8.00 16.32 -17.58
CA GLY A 272 -8.43 17.71 -17.46
C GLY A 272 -8.02 18.37 -16.14
N GLY A 273 -7.97 17.61 -15.06
CA GLY A 273 -7.57 18.11 -13.73
C GLY A 273 -6.09 17.99 -13.41
N ALA A 274 -5.31 17.26 -14.20
CA ALA A 274 -3.93 16.88 -13.85
C ALA A 274 -3.00 18.07 -13.62
N VAL A 275 -3.08 19.10 -14.48
CA VAL A 275 -2.24 20.30 -14.38
C VAL A 275 -2.38 20.99 -13.03
N ASN A 276 -3.63 21.12 -12.56
CA ASN A 276 -3.95 21.92 -11.37
C ASN A 276 -3.83 21.11 -10.06
N VAL A 277 -3.90 19.78 -10.14
CA VAL A 277 -3.97 18.91 -8.94
C VAL A 277 -2.67 18.16 -8.70
N LEU A 278 -2.07 17.58 -9.75
CA LEU A 278 -0.87 16.76 -9.62
C LEU A 278 0.41 17.52 -9.94
N GLY A 279 0.36 18.46 -10.91
CA GLY A 279 1.55 19.01 -11.53
C GLY A 279 2.32 17.97 -12.36
N ALA A 280 3.42 18.38 -12.98
CA ALA A 280 4.28 17.46 -13.72
C ALA A 280 5.08 16.58 -12.76
N PRO A 281 5.16 15.24 -12.99
CA PRO A 281 6.02 14.36 -12.23
C PRO A 281 7.51 14.76 -12.38
N CYS A 282 8.33 14.35 -11.41
CA CYS A 282 9.79 14.57 -11.48
C CYS A 282 10.39 13.88 -12.72
N THR A 283 11.00 14.68 -13.60
CA THR A 283 11.59 14.20 -14.85
C THR A 283 12.68 13.15 -14.63
N LEU A 284 13.58 13.39 -13.67
CA LEU A 284 14.67 12.45 -13.36
C LEU A 284 14.15 11.12 -12.81
N SER A 285 13.18 11.17 -11.89
CA SER A 285 12.52 9.96 -11.35
C SER A 285 11.78 9.20 -12.44
N SER A 286 11.16 9.90 -13.39
CA SER A 286 10.48 9.28 -14.53
C SER A 286 11.43 8.51 -15.43
N ILE A 287 12.61 9.07 -15.72
CA ILE A 287 13.66 8.41 -16.50
C ILE A 287 14.17 7.15 -15.78
N GLY A 288 14.44 7.26 -14.48
CA GLY A 288 14.83 6.10 -13.68
C GLY A 288 13.75 5.03 -13.63
N ALA A 289 12.47 5.42 -13.56
CA ALA A 289 11.34 4.50 -13.56
C ALA A 289 11.21 3.72 -14.89
N ILE A 290 11.49 4.35 -16.03
CA ILE A 290 11.54 3.67 -17.34
C ILE A 290 12.55 2.53 -17.31
N ALA A 291 13.78 2.80 -16.90
CA ALA A 291 14.83 1.80 -16.80
C ALA A 291 14.45 0.67 -15.85
N ALA A 292 13.91 1.01 -14.68
CA ALA A 292 13.54 0.04 -13.67
C ALA A 292 12.41 -0.91 -14.09
N VAL A 293 11.37 -0.41 -14.77
CA VAL A 293 10.23 -1.24 -15.24
C VAL A 293 10.69 -2.20 -16.34
N GLN A 294 11.70 -1.82 -17.11
CA GLN A 294 12.25 -2.63 -18.21
C GLN A 294 13.30 -3.64 -17.75
N ASP A 295 13.89 -3.48 -16.56
CA ASP A 295 14.93 -4.36 -16.02
C ASP A 295 14.33 -5.64 -15.43
N ARG A 296 14.06 -6.62 -16.31
CA ARG A 296 13.41 -7.89 -15.95
C ARG A 296 14.26 -8.76 -15.02
N ASP A 297 15.57 -8.72 -15.18
CA ASP A 297 16.48 -9.51 -14.35
C ASP A 297 16.50 -8.99 -12.91
N TYR A 298 16.51 -7.66 -12.76
CA TYR A 298 16.38 -7.04 -11.44
C TYR A 298 15.04 -7.37 -10.78
N LEU A 299 13.92 -7.26 -11.51
CA LEU A 299 12.59 -7.57 -10.98
C LEU A 299 12.51 -9.05 -10.53
N GLN A 300 13.05 -9.97 -11.31
CA GLN A 300 13.08 -11.39 -10.96
C GLN A 300 13.98 -11.66 -9.75
N SER A 301 15.15 -11.04 -9.69
CA SER A 301 16.05 -11.17 -8.54
C SER A 301 15.44 -10.65 -7.24
N ASN A 302 14.69 -9.55 -7.34
CA ASN A 302 13.92 -8.97 -6.24
C ASN A 302 12.83 -9.93 -5.75
N PHE A 303 12.07 -10.51 -6.67
CA PHE A 303 11.04 -11.47 -6.33
C PHE A 303 11.61 -12.66 -5.52
N VAL A 304 12.68 -13.28 -6.01
CA VAL A 304 13.34 -14.42 -5.33
C VAL A 304 13.83 -14.03 -3.93
N ARG A 305 14.43 -12.85 -3.80
CA ARG A 305 14.92 -12.34 -2.51
C ARG A 305 13.77 -12.11 -1.52
N LEU A 306 12.68 -11.51 -1.97
CA LEU A 306 11.53 -11.22 -1.12
C LEU A 306 10.74 -12.48 -0.75
N GLU A 307 10.65 -13.45 -1.64
CA GLU A 307 10.07 -14.76 -1.34
C GLU A 307 10.86 -15.48 -0.23
N ARG A 308 12.18 -15.48 -0.31
CA ARG A 308 13.04 -16.03 0.75
C ARG A 308 12.87 -15.28 2.08
N ARG A 309 12.80 -13.95 2.02
CA ARG A 309 12.64 -13.10 3.19
C ARG A 309 11.32 -13.34 3.93
N ARG A 310 10.22 -13.51 3.19
CA ARG A 310 8.93 -13.84 3.79
C ARG A 310 8.94 -15.18 4.52
N ARG A 311 9.65 -16.20 3.96
CA ARG A 311 9.80 -17.51 4.60
C ARG A 311 10.56 -17.40 5.91
N LEU A 312 11.69 -16.70 5.92
CA LEU A 312 12.47 -16.44 7.15
C LEU A 312 11.61 -15.77 8.23
N ALA A 313 10.80 -14.78 7.86
CA ALA A 313 9.89 -14.12 8.78
C ALA A 313 8.81 -15.08 9.33
N TYR A 314 8.22 -15.91 8.48
CA TYR A 314 7.24 -16.91 8.90
C TYR A 314 7.88 -17.93 9.87
N GLU A 315 9.02 -18.50 9.53
CA GLU A 315 9.77 -19.43 10.37
C GLU A 315 10.17 -18.82 11.72
N SER A 316 10.41 -17.49 11.76
CA SER A 316 10.77 -16.79 12.98
C SER A 316 9.61 -16.55 13.94
N PHE A 317 8.34 -16.50 13.44
CA PHE A 317 7.24 -16.01 14.28
C PHE A 317 6.06 -16.96 14.45
N HIS A 318 5.87 -17.94 13.55
CA HIS A 318 4.63 -18.76 13.49
C HIS A 318 4.41 -19.69 14.68
N ASP A 319 5.47 -20.08 15.38
CA ASP A 319 5.47 -21.05 16.48
C ASP A 319 5.56 -20.38 17.87
N ILE A 320 5.46 -19.05 17.95
CA ILE A 320 5.50 -18.33 19.24
C ILE A 320 4.17 -18.51 19.97
N PRO A 321 4.14 -19.08 21.20
CA PRO A 321 2.90 -19.24 21.94
C PRO A 321 2.17 -17.91 22.16
N GLY A 322 0.91 -17.85 21.78
CA GLY A 322 0.10 -16.63 21.86
C GLY A 322 0.20 -15.67 20.67
N VAL A 323 1.02 -16.01 19.68
CA VAL A 323 1.06 -15.33 18.39
C VAL A 323 0.42 -16.21 17.34
N PHE A 324 -0.40 -15.62 16.48
CA PHE A 324 -0.89 -16.31 15.28
C PHE A 324 -0.47 -15.54 14.04
N MET A 325 0.06 -16.23 13.05
CA MET A 325 0.50 -15.68 11.80
C MET A 325 0.20 -16.65 10.65
N ARG A 326 -0.33 -16.13 9.57
CA ARG A 326 -0.41 -16.86 8.30
C ARG A 326 0.82 -16.54 7.43
N PRO A 327 1.27 -17.44 6.55
CA PRO A 327 2.25 -17.10 5.54
C PRO A 327 1.76 -15.91 4.71
N SER A 328 2.61 -14.89 4.52
CA SER A 328 2.25 -13.74 3.69
C SER A 328 2.04 -14.18 2.25
N GLU A 329 0.91 -13.86 1.65
CA GLU A 329 0.56 -14.23 0.27
C GLU A 329 1.18 -13.29 -0.76
N SER A 330 1.55 -12.08 -0.29
CA SER A 330 2.06 -11.04 -1.20
C SER A 330 2.95 -10.03 -0.48
N GLY A 331 3.70 -9.28 -1.29
CA GLY A 331 4.37 -8.05 -0.88
C GLY A 331 5.55 -8.25 0.07
N ILE A 332 5.68 -7.32 0.99
CA ILE A 332 6.88 -7.11 1.83
C ILE A 332 6.55 -7.05 3.32
N LEU A 333 5.36 -7.52 3.70
CA LEU A 333 4.80 -7.36 5.03
C LEU A 333 4.55 -8.71 5.70
N SER A 334 4.49 -8.70 7.03
CA SER A 334 3.89 -9.76 7.84
C SER A 334 2.86 -9.16 8.79
N TRP A 335 1.76 -9.89 8.98
CA TRP A 335 0.64 -9.50 9.83
C TRP A 335 0.45 -10.54 10.92
N LEU A 336 0.68 -10.14 12.17
CA LEU A 336 0.70 -11.01 13.33
C LEU A 336 -0.44 -10.65 14.27
N ASN A 337 -1.28 -11.62 14.63
CA ASN A 337 -2.19 -11.51 15.76
C ASN A 337 -1.40 -11.73 17.06
N VAL A 338 -1.46 -10.75 17.94
CA VAL A 338 -0.73 -10.72 19.22
C VAL A 338 -1.67 -10.48 20.41
N GLU A 339 -2.97 -10.60 20.20
CA GLU A 339 -4.00 -10.28 21.20
C GLU A 339 -3.79 -11.00 22.54
N LYS A 340 -3.29 -12.24 22.51
CA LYS A 340 -2.99 -13.00 23.72
C LYS A 340 -1.79 -12.45 24.49
N LEU A 341 -0.92 -11.67 23.85
CA LEU A 341 0.24 -11.05 24.49
C LEU A 341 -0.09 -9.69 25.13
N GLY A 342 -1.09 -9.00 24.61
CA GLY A 342 -1.54 -7.67 25.04
C GLY A 342 -2.21 -6.90 23.93
N THR A 343 -2.48 -5.63 24.14
CA THR A 343 -2.92 -4.74 23.06
C THR A 343 -1.80 -4.53 22.04
N ALA A 344 -2.15 -4.26 20.79
CA ALA A 344 -1.16 -4.01 19.74
C ALA A 344 -0.15 -2.90 20.12
N ASP A 345 -0.63 -1.83 20.76
CA ASP A 345 0.23 -0.71 21.21
C ASP A 345 1.20 -1.12 22.34
N GLU A 346 0.73 -1.93 23.31
CA GLU A 346 1.61 -2.48 24.36
C GLU A 346 2.70 -3.37 23.77
N VAL A 347 2.34 -4.25 22.82
CA VAL A 347 3.31 -5.12 22.16
C VAL A 347 4.33 -4.29 21.37
N VAL A 348 3.89 -3.28 20.61
CA VAL A 348 4.79 -2.37 19.88
C VAL A 348 5.73 -1.64 20.85
N ALA A 349 5.23 -1.09 21.97
CA ALA A 349 6.04 -0.42 22.97
C ALA A 349 7.12 -1.36 23.55
N ARG A 350 6.75 -2.61 23.87
CA ARG A 350 7.69 -3.63 24.38
C ARG A 350 8.72 -4.04 23.32
N LEU A 351 8.36 -4.15 22.05
CA LEU A 351 9.32 -4.40 20.97
C LEU A 351 10.33 -3.24 20.84
N MET A 352 9.88 -2.00 20.99
CA MET A 352 10.79 -0.84 20.99
C MET A 352 11.73 -0.86 22.21
N GLU A 353 11.27 -1.28 23.37
CA GLU A 353 12.06 -1.35 24.60
C GLU A 353 13.03 -2.54 24.58
N ASP A 354 12.53 -3.75 24.39
CA ASP A 354 13.27 -4.99 24.56
C ASP A 354 14.10 -5.35 23.31
N ALA A 355 13.55 -5.18 22.11
CA ALA A 355 14.21 -5.52 20.86
C ALA A 355 14.90 -4.33 20.18
N LYS A 356 14.63 -3.09 20.60
CA LYS A 356 15.04 -1.86 19.90
C LYS A 356 14.55 -1.82 18.44
N ILE A 357 13.35 -2.36 18.18
CA ILE A 357 12.76 -2.39 16.87
C ILE A 357 11.35 -1.80 16.92
N MET A 358 11.10 -0.86 16.01
CA MET A 358 9.81 -0.21 15.82
C MET A 358 9.04 -0.88 14.68
N VAL A 359 7.83 -1.36 14.97
CA VAL A 359 6.87 -1.93 14.00
C VAL A 359 5.57 -1.15 14.05
N ASN A 360 4.60 -1.44 13.17
CA ASN A 360 3.31 -0.78 13.22
C ASN A 360 2.32 -1.50 14.13
N SER A 361 1.61 -0.74 14.98
CA SER A 361 0.37 -1.19 15.59
C SER A 361 -0.71 -1.39 14.51
N GLY A 362 -1.57 -2.39 14.69
CA GLY A 362 -2.68 -2.66 13.79
C GLY A 362 -3.87 -1.72 13.95
N ILE A 363 -3.92 -0.95 15.04
CA ILE A 363 -5.04 -0.05 15.36
C ILE A 363 -5.36 0.95 14.23
N PRO A 364 -4.37 1.61 13.59
CA PRO A 364 -4.64 2.54 12.49
C PRO A 364 -5.23 1.90 11.23
N TYR A 365 -5.16 0.58 11.11
CA TYR A 365 -5.64 -0.16 9.94
C TYR A 365 -7.12 -0.50 10.00
N GLY A 366 -7.80 -0.26 11.14
CA GLY A 366 -9.22 -0.47 11.34
C GLY A 366 -9.54 -1.28 12.60
N GLN A 367 -10.81 -1.58 12.81
CA GLN A 367 -11.29 -2.29 14.01
C GLN A 367 -10.77 -3.73 14.05
N GLN A 368 -10.70 -4.40 12.87
CA GLN A 368 -10.19 -5.77 12.75
C GLN A 368 -8.65 -5.83 12.89
N GLY A 369 -7.97 -4.68 12.93
CA GLY A 369 -6.53 -4.59 13.17
C GLY A 369 -6.13 -4.50 14.64
N ARG A 370 -7.06 -4.32 15.58
CA ARG A 370 -6.76 -3.95 16.99
C ARG A 370 -5.86 -4.94 17.74
N GLY A 371 -6.02 -6.23 17.49
CA GLY A 371 -5.21 -7.29 18.10
C GLY A 371 -3.93 -7.62 17.35
N HIS A 372 -3.53 -6.82 16.37
CA HIS A 372 -2.48 -7.19 15.43
C HIS A 372 -1.32 -6.17 15.39
N ILE A 373 -0.16 -6.65 14.93
CA ILE A 373 0.98 -5.82 14.54
C ILE A 373 1.37 -6.11 13.10
N ARG A 374 1.90 -5.09 12.41
CA ARG A 374 2.44 -5.23 11.05
C ARG A 374 3.95 -5.03 11.08
N ILE A 375 4.69 -6.01 10.56
CA ILE A 375 6.14 -5.96 10.41
C ILE A 375 6.48 -5.81 8.93
N VAL A 376 7.39 -4.89 8.59
CA VAL A 376 7.97 -4.82 7.25
C VAL A 376 9.14 -5.78 7.17
N THR A 377 8.93 -6.93 6.55
CA THR A 377 9.90 -8.04 6.52
C THR A 377 10.97 -7.89 5.46
N ALA A 378 10.78 -6.98 4.51
CA ALA A 378 11.76 -6.71 3.45
C ALA A 378 12.88 -5.73 3.85
N CYS A 379 12.92 -5.24 5.09
CA CYS A 379 14.01 -4.37 5.55
C CYS A 379 15.37 -5.08 5.45
N TYR A 380 16.43 -4.31 5.20
CA TYR A 380 17.83 -4.76 4.99
C TYR A 380 18.04 -5.54 3.69
N ALA A 381 19.14 -5.26 3.00
CA ALA A 381 19.49 -5.96 1.75
C ALA A 381 19.95 -7.39 2.01
N SER A 382 20.62 -7.66 3.15
CA SER A 382 21.10 -8.97 3.54
C SER A 382 20.04 -9.76 4.32
N ASP A 383 19.85 -11.05 3.98
CA ASP A 383 18.99 -11.95 4.75
C ASP A 383 19.50 -12.17 6.17
N MET A 384 20.82 -12.18 6.36
CA MET A 384 21.45 -12.32 7.68
C MET A 384 21.11 -11.12 8.58
N ASP A 385 21.19 -9.89 8.05
CA ASP A 385 20.83 -8.69 8.79
C ASP A 385 19.36 -8.69 9.19
N ALA A 386 18.48 -9.09 8.28
CA ALA A 386 17.07 -9.21 8.59
C ALA A 386 16.80 -10.29 9.65
N GLN A 387 17.46 -11.47 9.54
CA GLN A 387 17.30 -12.57 10.50
C GLN A 387 17.69 -12.13 11.91
N GLN A 388 18.78 -11.39 12.08
CA GLN A 388 19.18 -10.85 13.39
C GLN A 388 18.08 -9.98 14.02
N ARG A 389 17.31 -9.25 13.21
CA ARG A 389 16.19 -8.43 13.69
C ARG A 389 14.98 -9.29 14.01
N PHE A 390 14.71 -10.30 13.20
CA PHE A 390 13.66 -11.27 13.49
C PHE A 390 13.95 -12.02 14.79
N ASP A 391 15.19 -12.42 15.04
CA ASP A 391 15.60 -13.09 16.27
C ASP A 391 15.39 -12.21 17.51
N ARG A 392 15.67 -10.91 17.42
CA ARG A 392 15.41 -9.96 18.51
C ARG A 392 13.90 -9.77 18.75
N ILE A 393 13.11 -9.65 17.69
CA ILE A 393 11.65 -9.58 17.79
C ILE A 393 11.12 -10.87 18.42
N ARG A 394 11.56 -12.04 17.94
CA ARG A 394 11.19 -13.35 18.49
C ARG A 394 11.49 -13.44 19.98
N ALA A 395 12.68 -13.07 20.39
CA ALA A 395 13.10 -13.11 21.79
C ALA A 395 12.18 -12.25 22.68
N ALA A 396 11.83 -11.04 22.23
CA ALA A 396 10.91 -10.16 22.94
C ALA A 396 9.48 -10.71 23.01
N LEU A 397 8.97 -11.27 21.92
CA LEU A 397 7.64 -11.90 21.88
C LEU A 397 7.57 -13.14 22.77
N LEU A 398 8.59 -13.99 22.77
CA LEU A 398 8.70 -15.16 23.67
C LEU A 398 8.78 -14.74 25.14
N LYS A 399 9.45 -13.63 25.47
CA LYS A 399 9.48 -13.08 26.83
C LYS A 399 8.06 -12.68 27.26
N MET A 400 7.33 -11.95 26.41
CA MET A 400 5.94 -11.56 26.68
C MET A 400 5.03 -12.78 26.82
N SER A 401 5.20 -13.80 25.98
CA SER A 401 4.46 -15.05 26.05
C SER A 401 4.63 -15.74 27.41
N ARG A 402 5.87 -15.88 27.88
CA ARG A 402 6.17 -16.45 29.21
C ARG A 402 5.58 -15.61 30.36
N GLU A 403 5.66 -14.28 30.29
CA GLU A 403 5.06 -13.39 31.29
C GLU A 403 3.53 -13.55 31.38
N LYS A 404 2.86 -13.96 30.29
CA LYS A 404 1.43 -14.28 30.23
C LYS A 404 1.11 -15.73 30.62
N GLY A 405 2.10 -16.54 30.92
CA GLY A 405 1.90 -17.96 31.26
C GLY A 405 1.50 -18.83 30.06
N LEU A 406 1.76 -18.35 28.84
CA LEU A 406 1.55 -19.13 27.63
C LEU A 406 2.74 -20.06 27.42
N THR A 407 2.50 -21.36 27.51
CA THR A 407 3.51 -22.42 27.29
C THR A 407 3.21 -23.12 25.99
N GLU A 408 4.25 -23.79 25.43
CA GLU A 408 4.10 -24.68 24.28
C GLU A 408 3.07 -25.78 24.51
#